data_294a5397e653f4613f616387170ee4d3
#
_entry.id   294a5397e653f4613f616387170ee4d3
#
_cell.length_a   1.000
_cell.length_b   1.000
_cell.length_c   1.000
_cell.angle_alpha   90.00
_cell.angle_beta   90.00
_cell.angle_gamma   90.00
#
_symmetry.space_group_name_H-M   'P 1'
#
loop_
_entity.id
_entity.type
_entity.pdbx_description
1 polymer ?
#
loop_
_entity_poly.entity_id
_entity_poly.type
_entity_poly.pdbx_seq_one_letter_code
_entity_poly.pdbx_strand_id
1 'polypeptide(L)' 'MSRLAGKTALITGAARGIGRHFATAYVREGANVAIADIDVEGAARAAEELGSAAIAVELDVTSKASIDKGIDKTIEAFD' A
#
# COMPACT_ATOMS: atom_id res chain seq x y z
N MET A 1 -16.05 14.25 1.90
CA MET A 1 -15.99 14.08 0.43
C MET A 1 -14.70 13.35 0.03
N SER A 2 -14.82 12.31 -0.76
CA SER A 2 -13.67 11.52 -1.19
C SER A 2 -13.00 12.16 -2.39
N ARG A 3 -11.76 12.59 -2.21
CA ARG A 3 -10.97 13.19 -3.29
C ARG A 3 -10.26 12.15 -4.13
N LEU A 4 -10.03 10.96 -3.57
CA LEU A 4 -9.24 9.92 -4.21
C LEU A 4 -10.06 8.69 -4.57
N ALA A 5 -11.38 8.82 -4.60
CA ALA A 5 -12.25 7.70 -4.95
C ALA A 5 -11.87 7.13 -6.32
N GLY A 6 -11.69 5.83 -6.40
CA GLY A 6 -11.29 5.15 -7.63
C GLY A 6 -9.80 5.19 -7.93
N LYS A 7 -9.01 5.85 -7.09
CA LYS A 7 -7.55 5.89 -7.25
C LYS A 7 -6.90 4.75 -6.49
N THR A 8 -5.77 4.31 -6.98
CA THR A 8 -4.95 3.28 -6.33
C THR A 8 -3.55 3.83 -6.12
N ALA A 9 -3.02 3.70 -4.91
CA ALA A 9 -1.69 4.16 -4.58
C ALA A 9 -0.86 3.00 -4.04
N LEU A 10 0.39 2.90 -4.47
CA LEU A 10 1.37 2.01 -3.89
C LEU A 10 2.35 2.89 -3.11
N ILE A 11 2.45 2.67 -1.82
CA ILE A 11 3.30 3.48 -0.95
C ILE A 11 4.39 2.61 -0.36
N THR A 12 5.64 2.94 -0.66
CA THR A 12 6.79 2.19 -0.15
C THR A 12 7.15 2.68 1.24
N GLY A 13 7.71 1.78 2.06
CA GLY A 13 8.07 2.12 3.43
C GLY A 13 6.85 2.41 4.29
N ALA A 14 5.70 1.86 3.93
CA ALA A 14 4.44 2.25 4.55
C ALA A 14 4.02 1.39 5.74
N ALA A 15 4.87 0.45 6.16
CA ALA A 15 4.58 -0.35 7.35
C ALA A 15 4.54 0.52 8.61
N ARG A 16 5.27 1.61 8.61
CA ARG A 16 5.36 2.50 9.78
C ARG A 16 5.78 3.91 9.36
N GLY A 17 5.74 4.84 10.34
CA GLY A 17 6.23 6.20 10.17
C GLY A 17 5.42 7.03 9.19
N ILE A 18 6.12 7.89 8.46
CA ILE A 18 5.49 8.83 7.52
C ILE A 18 4.72 8.10 6.42
N GLY A 19 5.29 7.02 5.89
CA GLY A 19 4.62 6.24 4.84
C GLY A 19 3.28 5.71 5.31
N ARG A 20 3.21 5.25 6.55
CA ARG A 20 1.96 4.77 7.12
C ARG A 20 0.95 5.89 7.31
N HIS A 21 1.41 7.08 7.69
CA HIS A 21 0.52 8.24 7.80
C HIS A 21 -0.08 8.61 6.45
N PHE A 22 0.70 8.59 5.39
CA PHE A 22 0.19 8.84 4.04
C PHE A 22 -0.83 7.78 3.64
N ALA A 23 -0.54 6.51 3.92
CA ALA A 23 -1.47 5.43 3.60
C ALA A 23 -2.82 5.64 4.28
N THR A 24 -2.79 5.99 5.56
CA THR A 24 -4.01 6.26 6.33
C THR A 24 -4.80 7.42 5.71
N ALA A 25 -4.11 8.51 5.38
CA ALA A 25 -4.76 9.68 4.80
C ALA A 25 -5.39 9.34 3.44
N TYR A 26 -4.69 8.56 2.62
CA TYR A 26 -5.19 8.19 1.30
C TYR A 26 -6.43 7.30 1.40
N VAL A 27 -6.44 6.35 2.33
CA VAL A 27 -7.62 5.51 2.56
C VAL A 27 -8.80 6.36 2.99
N ARG A 28 -8.58 7.33 3.85
CA ARG A 28 -9.64 8.26 4.29
C ARG A 28 -10.23 9.04 3.12
N GLU A 29 -9.41 9.35 2.11
CA GLU A 29 -9.86 10.08 0.93
C GLU A 29 -10.44 9.16 -0.15
N GLY A 30 -10.61 7.89 0.15
CA GLY A 30 -11.27 6.95 -0.73
C GLY A 30 -10.37 6.15 -1.66
N ALA A 31 -9.05 6.25 -1.51
CA ALA A 31 -8.12 5.49 -2.34
C ALA A 31 -8.02 4.04 -1.87
N ASN A 32 -7.68 3.17 -2.80
CA ASN A 32 -7.17 1.85 -2.47
C ASN A 32 -5.65 1.96 -2.34
N VAL A 33 -5.07 1.28 -1.37
CA VAL A 33 -3.66 1.45 -1.05
C VAL A 33 -2.94 0.12 -0.93
N ALA A 34 -1.80 0.00 -1.59
CA ALA A 34 -0.88 -1.10 -1.35
C ALA A 34 0.19 -0.60 -0.37
N ILE A 35 0.25 -1.24 0.78
CA ILE A 35 1.25 -0.98 1.80
C ILE A 35 2.48 -1.79 1.41
N ALA A 36 3.48 -1.15 0.85
CA ALA A 36 4.67 -1.82 0.34
C ALA A 36 5.84 -1.63 1.29
N ASP A 37 6.45 -2.72 1.73
CA ASP A 37 7.57 -2.65 2.64
C ASP A 37 8.34 -3.96 2.59
N ILE A 38 9.64 -3.90 2.87
CA ILE A 38 10.43 -5.11 3.01
C ILE A 38 10.04 -5.85 4.29
N ASP A 39 9.53 -5.12 5.28
CA ASP A 39 8.95 -5.70 6.49
C ASP A 39 7.51 -6.12 6.18
N VAL A 40 7.35 -7.31 5.64
CA VAL A 40 6.06 -7.80 5.19
C VAL A 40 5.06 -8.01 6.34
N GLU A 41 5.56 -8.37 7.51
CA GLU A 41 4.69 -8.54 8.68
C GLU A 41 4.14 -7.20 9.15
N GLY A 42 4.99 -6.18 9.18
CA GLY A 42 4.56 -4.83 9.51
C GLY A 42 3.57 -4.28 8.50
N ALA A 43 3.82 -4.54 7.22
CA ALA A 43 2.90 -4.13 6.15
C ALA A 43 1.54 -4.82 6.32
N ALA A 44 1.54 -6.11 6.64
CA ALA A 44 0.30 -6.86 6.85
C ALA A 44 -0.51 -6.29 8.02
N ARG A 45 0.15 -5.94 9.11
CA ARG A 45 -0.53 -5.33 10.26
C ARG A 45 -1.12 -3.97 9.90
N ALA A 46 -0.37 -3.16 9.18
CA ALA A 46 -0.85 -1.85 8.75
C ALA A 46 -2.06 -1.98 7.83
N ALA A 47 -2.01 -2.89 6.87
CA ALA A 47 -3.11 -3.12 5.94
C ALA A 47 -4.36 -3.61 6.68
N GLU A 48 -4.18 -4.51 7.64
CA GLU A 48 -5.30 -5.02 8.43
C GLU A 48 -6.00 -3.90 9.18
N GLU A 49 -5.23 -2.99 9.77
CA GLU A 49 -5.81 -1.86 10.50
C GLU A 49 -6.56 -0.90 9.60
N LEU A 50 -6.16 -0.77 8.34
CA LEU A 50 -6.81 0.13 7.39
C LEU A 50 -8.04 -0.49 6.72
N GLY A 51 -8.19 -1.79 6.82
CA GLY A 51 -9.36 -2.49 6.30
C GLY A 51 -9.28 -2.89 4.85
N SER A 52 -10.44 -3.07 4.21
CA SER A 52 -10.52 -3.67 2.88
C SER A 52 -9.94 -2.81 1.75
N ALA A 53 -9.69 -1.54 2.00
CA ALA A 53 -9.07 -0.65 1.00
C ALA A 53 -7.55 -0.79 0.95
N ALA A 54 -6.96 -1.62 1.81
CA ALA A 54 -5.51 -1.76 1.86
C ALA A 54 -5.07 -3.21 1.73
N ILE A 55 -3.95 -3.41 1.06
CA ILE A 55 -3.28 -4.72 0.98
C ILE A 55 -1.82 -4.54 1.36
N ALA A 56 -1.19 -5.63 1.77
CA ALA A 56 0.24 -5.65 2.06
C ALA A 56 0.99 -6.24 0.88
N VAL A 57 2.11 -5.63 0.54
CA VAL A 57 2.96 -6.08 -0.56
C VAL A 57 4.40 -6.08 -0.08
N GLU A 58 5.08 -7.22 -0.21
CA GLU A 58 6.51 -7.27 0.06
C GLU A 58 7.23 -6.55 -1.08
N LEU A 59 8.07 -5.58 -0.73
CA LEU A 59 8.77 -4.82 -1.76
C LEU A 59 10.13 -4.34 -1.27
N ASP A 60 11.16 -4.72 -1.98
CA ASP A 60 12.53 -4.26 -1.75
C ASP A 60 12.84 -3.21 -2.83
N VAL A 61 12.94 -1.95 -2.44
CA VAL A 61 13.15 -0.85 -3.40
C VAL A 61 14.51 -0.89 -4.10
N THR A 62 15.43 -1.72 -3.61
CA THR A 62 16.73 -1.89 -4.25
C THR A 62 16.70 -2.95 -5.35
N SER A 63 15.59 -3.65 -5.51
CA SER A 63 15.43 -4.74 -6.47
C SER A 63 14.37 -4.40 -7.51
N LYS A 64 14.78 -4.26 -8.76
CA LYS A 64 13.84 -3.98 -9.85
C LYS A 64 12.79 -5.09 -9.98
N ALA A 65 13.22 -6.35 -9.84
CA ALA A 65 12.28 -7.48 -9.91
C ALA A 65 11.23 -7.40 -8.81
N SER A 66 11.63 -7.01 -7.60
CA SER A 66 10.71 -6.86 -6.49
C SER A 66 9.71 -5.73 -6.74
N ILE A 67 10.18 -4.62 -7.29
CA ILE A 67 9.33 -3.47 -7.63
C ILE A 67 8.28 -3.88 -8.66
N ASP A 68 8.71 -4.53 -9.75
CA ASP A 68 7.79 -4.97 -10.80
C ASP A 68 6.74 -5.93 -10.27
N LYS A 69 7.15 -6.86 -9.42
CA LYS A 69 6.24 -7.83 -8.81
C LYS A 69 5.25 -7.16 -7.89
N GLY A 70 5.70 -6.16 -7.13
CA GLY A 70 4.83 -5.40 -6.24
C GLY A 70 3.78 -4.60 -7.00
N ILE A 71 4.17 -4.00 -8.12
CA ILE A 71 3.25 -3.27 -8.99
C ILE A 71 2.20 -4.24 -9.55
N ASP A 72 2.62 -5.40 -10.03
CA ASP A 72 1.70 -6.40 -10.58
C ASP A 72 0.68 -6.85 -9.53
N LYS A 73 1.13 -7.10 -8.31
CA LYS A 73 0.23 -7.50 -7.22
C LYS A 73 -0.79 -6.42 -6.90
N THR A 74 -0.36 -5.16 -6.93
CA THR A 74 -1.24 -4.03 -6.68
C THR A 74 -2.32 -3.93 -7.75
N ILE A 75 -1.92 -4.09 -9.00
CA ILE A 75 -2.85 -4.06 -10.13
C ILE A 75 -3.84 -5.20 -10.02
N GLU A 76 -3.39 -6.41 -9.73
CA GLU A 76 -4.27 -7.57 -9.58
C GLU A 76 -5.32 -7.36 -8.48
N ALA A 77 -4.93 -6.73 -7.39
CA ALA A 77 -5.82 -6.58 -6.25
C ALA A 77 -6.89 -5.51 -6.46
N PHE A 78 -6.55 -4.43 -7.17
CA PHE A 78 -7.42 -3.25 -7.22
C PHE A 78 -7.91 -2.88 -8.61
N ASP A 79 -7.43 -3.60 -9.61
CA ASP A 79 -7.86 -3.27 -10.98
C ASP A 79 -8.82 -4.32 -11.59
#